data_d9ad4baf9b2cd0edd0e4f6543a948366
#
_entry.id   d9ad4baf9b2cd0edd0e4f6543a948366
#
_cell.length_a   1.000
_cell.length_b   1.000
_cell.length_c   1.000
_cell.angle_alpha   90.00
_cell.angle_beta   90.00
_cell.angle_gamma   90.00
#
_symmetry.space_group_name_H-M   'P 1'
#
loop_
_entity.id
_entity.type
_entity.pdbx_description
1 polymer ?
#
loop_
_entity_poly.entity_id
_entity_poly.type
_entity_poly.pdbx_seq_one_letter_code
_entity_poly.pdbx_strand_id
1 'polypeptide(L)'
;MKATGIIRRVDDLGRIVIPKEIRRTLRIREGDPLELYTSNQGEVIFKKYSPMGEIEPTAKAILETLKTFDIRGAIYDNSGYSVYSTDRNMPNDFEYDEFNPNSYSIKVDGDFWGHLTVNRTLTKEEAAPITALLTMFAKLITAL
;
A
#
# COMPACT_ATOMS: atom_id res chain seq x y z
N MET A 1 -4.44 -17.44 -12.60
CA MET A 1 -5.64 -17.16 -11.77
C MET A 1 -6.09 -18.44 -11.07
N LYS A 2 -6.69 -18.28 -9.93
CA LYS A 2 -7.18 -19.41 -9.13
C LYS A 2 -8.70 -19.35 -9.04
N ALA A 3 -9.38 -20.45 -9.38
CA ALA A 3 -10.84 -20.54 -9.24
C ALA A 3 -11.21 -20.61 -7.75
N THR A 4 -12.22 -19.86 -7.36
CA THR A 4 -12.74 -19.86 -5.98
C THR A 4 -13.93 -20.78 -5.80
N GLY A 5 -14.59 -21.21 -6.90
CA GLY A 5 -15.85 -21.95 -6.86
C GLY A 5 -17.05 -21.10 -6.48
N ILE A 6 -16.87 -19.81 -6.26
CA ILE A 6 -17.94 -18.90 -5.86
C ILE A 6 -18.64 -18.35 -7.10
N ILE A 7 -19.97 -18.44 -7.12
CA ILE A 7 -20.81 -17.92 -8.20
C ILE A 7 -21.77 -16.90 -7.60
N ARG A 8 -21.85 -15.71 -8.20
CA ARG A 8 -22.76 -14.65 -7.79
C ARG A 8 -23.53 -14.12 -8.99
N ARG A 9 -24.75 -13.69 -8.75
CA ARG A 9 -25.61 -13.13 -9.79
C ARG A 9 -25.54 -11.63 -9.79
N VAL A 10 -25.57 -11.05 -10.98
CA VAL A 10 -25.71 -9.59 -11.15
C VAL A 10 -27.15 -9.23 -10.80
N ASP A 11 -27.37 -8.21 -9.96
CA ASP A 11 -28.71 -7.74 -9.62
C ASP A 11 -29.28 -6.79 -10.70
N ASP A 12 -30.49 -6.28 -10.45
CA ASP A 12 -31.20 -5.40 -11.37
C ASP A 12 -30.51 -4.03 -11.58
N LEU A 13 -29.62 -3.65 -10.69
CA LEU A 13 -28.82 -2.42 -10.78
C LEU A 13 -27.40 -2.68 -11.31
N GLY A 14 -27.12 -3.89 -11.78
CA GLY A 14 -25.80 -4.24 -12.29
C GLY A 14 -24.74 -4.48 -11.24
N ARG A 15 -25.14 -4.76 -9.99
CA ARG A 15 -24.20 -4.95 -8.88
C ARG A 15 -23.93 -6.42 -8.63
N ILE A 16 -22.70 -6.69 -8.19
CA ILE A 16 -22.30 -8.01 -7.68
C ILE A 16 -21.71 -7.81 -6.28
N VAL A 17 -22.11 -8.66 -5.34
CA VAL A 17 -21.53 -8.64 -3.99
C VAL A 17 -20.23 -9.43 -3.99
N ILE A 18 -19.15 -8.81 -3.57
CA ILE A 18 -17.88 -9.52 -3.35
C ILE A 18 -18.01 -10.27 -2.01
N PRO A 19 -17.86 -11.62 -2.02
CA PRO A 19 -18.02 -12.41 -0.80
C PRO A 19 -17.06 -11.99 0.31
N LYS A 20 -17.50 -12.17 1.54
CA LYS A 20 -16.73 -11.79 2.73
C LYS A 20 -15.36 -12.47 2.78
N GLU A 21 -15.28 -13.74 2.37
CA GLU A 21 -14.02 -14.50 2.34
C GLU A 21 -13.01 -13.88 1.39
N ILE A 22 -13.45 -13.43 0.23
CA ILE A 22 -12.59 -12.77 -0.76
C ILE A 22 -12.16 -11.40 -0.24
N ARG A 23 -13.10 -10.62 0.33
CA ARG A 23 -12.77 -9.32 0.92
C ARG A 23 -11.73 -9.44 2.03
N ARG A 24 -11.85 -10.47 2.86
CA ARG A 24 -10.89 -10.74 3.94
C ARG A 24 -9.52 -11.11 3.38
N THR A 25 -9.47 -12.05 2.43
CA THR A 25 -8.22 -12.54 1.84
C THR A 25 -7.47 -11.42 1.11
N LEU A 26 -8.19 -10.59 0.37
CA LEU A 26 -7.61 -9.49 -0.41
C LEU A 26 -7.58 -8.17 0.35
N ARG A 27 -8.07 -8.14 1.59
CA ARG A 27 -8.16 -6.94 2.43
C ARG A 27 -8.90 -5.79 1.75
N ILE A 28 -10.04 -6.12 1.14
CA ILE A 28 -10.93 -5.15 0.55
C ILE A 28 -11.84 -4.61 1.63
N ARG A 29 -11.79 -3.30 1.88
CA ARG A 29 -12.58 -2.61 2.90
C ARG A 29 -13.61 -1.71 2.23
N GLU A 30 -14.63 -1.34 2.99
CA GLU A 30 -15.61 -0.35 2.54
C GLU A 30 -14.90 0.94 2.11
N GLY A 31 -15.25 1.43 0.93
CA GLY A 31 -14.65 2.63 0.37
C GLY A 31 -13.36 2.43 -0.40
N ASP A 32 -12.78 1.23 -0.37
CA ASP A 32 -11.56 0.95 -1.14
C ASP A 32 -11.83 1.08 -2.64
N PRO A 33 -10.99 1.79 -3.38
CA PRO A 33 -11.13 1.86 -4.82
C PRO A 33 -10.67 0.56 -5.48
N LEU A 34 -11.45 0.09 -6.44
CA LEU A 34 -11.11 -1.06 -7.27
C LEU A 34 -11.02 -0.62 -8.72
N GLU A 35 -9.99 -1.05 -9.40
CA GLU A 35 -9.84 -0.86 -10.83
C GLU A 35 -10.38 -2.08 -11.55
N LEU A 36 -11.18 -1.85 -12.60
CA LEU A 36 -11.81 -2.90 -13.37
C LEU A 36 -11.10 -3.07 -14.70
N TYR A 37 -10.79 -4.32 -15.02
CA TYR A 37 -10.22 -4.72 -16.30
C TYR A 37 -11.16 -5.69 -16.98
N THR A 38 -11.19 -5.66 -18.30
CA THR A 38 -11.93 -6.65 -19.11
C THR A 38 -10.95 -7.38 -20.02
N SER A 39 -11.21 -8.65 -20.28
CA SER A 39 -10.44 -9.43 -21.24
C SER A 39 -11.26 -9.75 -22.48
N ASN A 40 -10.59 -10.17 -23.57
CA ASN A 40 -11.25 -10.62 -24.79
C ASN A 40 -12.02 -11.93 -24.59
N GLN A 41 -11.86 -12.59 -23.45
CA GLN A 41 -12.51 -13.86 -23.13
C GLN A 41 -13.75 -13.69 -22.26
N GLY A 42 -14.26 -12.46 -22.16
CA GLY A 42 -15.46 -12.17 -21.37
C GLY A 42 -15.24 -12.10 -19.87
N GLU A 43 -14.00 -11.89 -19.45
CA GLU A 43 -13.68 -11.78 -18.03
C GLU A 43 -13.77 -10.33 -17.56
N VAL A 44 -14.23 -10.14 -16.32
CA VAL A 44 -14.15 -8.87 -15.59
C VAL A 44 -13.23 -9.12 -14.39
N ILE A 45 -12.15 -8.37 -14.31
CA ILE A 45 -11.15 -8.53 -13.28
C ILE A 45 -11.17 -7.29 -12.39
N PHE A 46 -11.34 -7.48 -11.10
CA PHE A 46 -11.26 -6.42 -10.10
C PHE A 46 -9.88 -6.47 -9.45
N LYS A 47 -9.19 -5.35 -9.46
CA LYS A 47 -7.88 -5.22 -8.86
C LYS A 47 -7.93 -4.03 -7.89
N LYS A 48 -7.36 -4.20 -6.70
CA LYS A 48 -7.23 -3.08 -5.78
C LYS A 48 -6.41 -1.98 -6.42
N TYR A 49 -6.95 -0.78 -6.45
CA TYR A 49 -6.23 0.38 -6.95
C TYR A 49 -5.35 0.94 -5.85
N SER A 50 -4.05 1.06 -6.14
CA SER A 50 -3.11 1.72 -5.25
C SER A 50 -2.16 2.57 -6.09
N PRO A 51 -2.22 3.90 -5.98
CA PRO A 51 -1.26 4.76 -6.68
C PRO A 51 0.17 4.55 -6.19
N MET A 52 0.36 3.95 -5.02
CA MET A 52 1.68 3.63 -4.48
C MET A 52 2.46 2.66 -5.37
N GLY A 53 1.78 1.73 -6.05
CA GLY A 53 2.44 0.78 -6.95
C GLY A 53 3.07 1.46 -8.16
N GLU A 54 2.49 2.56 -8.63
CA GLU A 54 2.99 3.29 -9.79
C GLU A 54 4.26 4.10 -9.47
N ILE A 55 4.51 4.35 -8.21
CA ILE A 55 5.67 5.10 -7.74
C ILE A 55 6.69 4.22 -7.02
N GLU A 56 6.65 2.90 -7.26
CA GLU A 56 7.65 1.97 -6.73
C GLU A 56 9.08 2.43 -6.99
N PRO A 57 9.46 2.93 -8.19
CA PRO A 57 10.82 3.41 -8.42
C PRO A 57 11.23 4.53 -7.46
N THR A 58 10.31 5.41 -7.10
CA THR A 58 10.58 6.48 -6.13
C THR A 58 10.72 5.92 -4.72
N ALA A 59 9.86 4.99 -4.32
CA ALA A 59 9.96 4.29 -3.05
C ALA A 59 11.31 3.57 -2.93
N LYS A 60 11.74 2.89 -3.99
CA LYS A 60 13.05 2.25 -4.08
C LYS A 60 14.18 3.26 -3.87
N ALA A 61 14.13 4.40 -4.55
CA ALA A 61 15.16 5.43 -4.44
C ALA A 61 15.28 5.95 -3.01
N ILE A 62 14.15 6.20 -2.34
CA ILE A 62 14.13 6.65 -0.95
C ILE A 62 14.77 5.60 -0.03
N LEU A 63 14.31 4.35 -0.12
CA LEU A 63 14.77 3.29 0.76
C LEU A 63 16.23 2.91 0.53
N GLU A 64 16.69 2.88 -0.73
CA GLU A 64 18.11 2.64 -1.03
C GLU A 64 18.99 3.78 -0.54
N THR A 65 18.50 5.02 -0.57
CA THR A 65 19.22 6.17 0.01
C THR A 65 19.31 6.04 1.53
N LEU A 66 18.20 5.69 2.21
CA LEU A 66 18.21 5.49 3.65
C LEU A 66 19.16 4.36 4.06
N LYS A 67 19.26 3.31 3.25
CA LYS A 67 20.17 2.20 3.49
C LYS A 67 21.64 2.67 3.56
N THR A 68 22.02 3.70 2.80
CA THR A 68 23.37 4.24 2.88
C THR A 68 23.68 4.89 4.23
N PHE A 69 22.65 5.25 5.00
CA PHE A 69 22.75 5.76 6.36
C PHE A 69 22.46 4.68 7.41
N ASP A 70 22.52 3.41 7.00
CA ASP A 70 22.23 2.26 7.87
C ASP A 70 20.78 2.27 8.42
N ILE A 71 19.85 2.80 7.64
CA ILE A 71 18.43 2.76 7.92
C ILE A 71 17.76 1.85 6.88
N ARG A 72 17.31 0.68 7.32
CA ARG A 72 16.62 -0.29 6.48
C ARG A 72 15.15 -0.34 6.84
N GLY A 73 14.33 -0.58 5.86
CA GLY A 73 12.90 -0.64 6.10
C GLY A 73 12.10 -0.98 4.86
N ALA A 74 10.80 -0.75 4.96
CA ALA A 74 9.87 -0.99 3.87
C ALA A 74 8.82 0.11 3.82
N ILE A 75 8.36 0.41 2.60
CA ILE A 75 7.20 1.27 2.38
C ILE A 75 6.03 0.36 2.03
N TYR A 76 4.92 0.58 2.72
CA TYR A 76 3.67 -0.16 2.56
C TYR A 76 2.58 0.75 2.03
N ASP A 77 1.69 0.21 1.23
CA ASP A 77 0.52 0.94 0.75
C ASP A 77 -0.55 1.07 1.84
N ASN A 78 -1.68 1.69 1.51
CA ASN A 78 -2.78 1.91 2.45
C ASN A 78 -3.50 0.63 2.87
N SER A 79 -3.22 -0.49 2.22
CA SER A 79 -3.76 -1.81 2.59
C SER A 79 -2.75 -2.65 3.37
N GLY A 80 -1.54 -2.11 3.59
CA GLY A 80 -0.48 -2.80 4.32
C GLY A 80 0.38 -3.72 3.47
N TYR A 81 0.29 -3.66 2.13
CA TYR A 81 1.15 -4.45 1.26
C TYR A 81 2.45 -3.70 0.94
N SER A 82 3.55 -4.44 0.92
CA SER A 82 4.87 -3.88 0.64
C SER A 82 4.96 -3.38 -0.80
N VAL A 83 5.34 -2.10 -0.95
CA VAL A 83 5.68 -1.50 -2.24
C VAL A 83 7.13 -1.77 -2.58
N TYR A 84 8.01 -1.58 -1.61
CA TYR A 84 9.44 -1.86 -1.71
C TYR A 84 10.03 -2.07 -0.33
N SER A 85 11.09 -2.87 -0.24
CA SER A 85 11.77 -3.15 1.02
C SER A 85 13.28 -3.29 0.81
N THR A 86 14.06 -2.77 1.75
CA THR A 86 15.51 -2.97 1.83
C THR A 86 15.89 -3.95 2.94
N ASP A 87 14.92 -4.48 3.66
CA ASP A 87 15.12 -5.43 4.75
C ASP A 87 14.29 -6.69 4.49
N ARG A 88 14.96 -7.80 4.20
CA ARG A 88 14.29 -9.09 3.94
C ARG A 88 13.55 -9.65 5.15
N ASN A 89 13.83 -9.14 6.37
CA ASN A 89 13.13 -9.54 7.59
C ASN A 89 11.81 -8.78 7.78
N MET A 90 11.58 -7.73 6.99
CA MET A 90 10.30 -7.01 7.03
C MET A 90 9.23 -7.84 6.34
N PRO A 91 8.04 -7.98 6.94
CA PRO A 91 6.95 -8.72 6.31
C PRO A 91 6.47 -8.06 5.01
N ASN A 92 5.94 -8.87 4.08
CA ASN A 92 5.32 -8.35 2.85
C ASN A 92 3.99 -7.65 3.12
N ASP A 93 3.50 -7.78 4.31
CA ASP A 93 2.15 -7.47 4.73
C ASP A 93 2.23 -6.98 6.17
N PHE A 94 2.03 -5.67 6.38
CA PHE A 94 2.19 -5.03 7.67
C PHE A 94 1.28 -3.81 7.78
N GLU A 95 0.33 -3.85 8.70
CA GLU A 95 -0.57 -2.72 8.91
C GLU A 95 0.08 -1.62 9.74
N TYR A 96 -0.29 -0.38 9.42
CA TYR A 96 0.18 0.78 10.17
C TYR A 96 -0.39 0.79 11.59
N ASP A 97 0.49 1.05 12.54
CA ASP A 97 0.15 1.27 13.94
C ASP A 97 0.78 2.60 14.38
N GLU A 98 -0.06 3.57 14.73
CA GLU A 98 0.39 4.90 15.15
C GLU A 98 1.24 4.87 16.42
N PHE A 99 1.12 3.81 17.22
CA PHE A 99 1.89 3.63 18.44
C PHE A 99 3.25 2.95 18.22
N ASN A 100 3.51 2.47 17.01
CA ASN A 100 4.80 1.89 16.66
C ASN A 100 5.81 3.01 16.41
N PRO A 101 6.86 3.15 17.26
CA PRO A 101 7.83 4.23 17.11
C PRO A 101 8.68 4.12 15.85
N ASN A 102 8.67 2.96 15.19
CA ASN A 102 9.44 2.71 13.98
C ASN A 102 8.62 2.95 12.71
N SER A 103 7.34 3.30 12.84
CA SER A 103 6.43 3.52 11.71
C SER A 103 6.10 4.99 11.55
N TYR A 104 6.14 5.43 10.29
CA TYR A 104 5.87 6.82 9.89
C TYR A 104 4.77 6.83 8.85
N SER A 105 3.65 7.48 9.15
CA SER A 105 2.53 7.55 8.21
C SER A 105 2.84 8.44 7.01
N ILE A 106 2.29 8.07 5.86
CA ILE A 106 2.30 8.87 4.65
C ILE A 106 0.89 9.39 4.45
N LYS A 107 0.70 10.69 4.67
CA LYS A 107 -0.61 11.35 4.61
C LYS A 107 -0.59 12.53 3.66
N VAL A 108 -1.71 12.74 2.99
CA VAL A 108 -1.95 13.91 2.15
C VAL A 108 -3.31 14.48 2.55
N ASP A 109 -3.33 15.72 3.00
CA ASP A 109 -4.54 16.42 3.43
C ASP A 109 -5.40 15.60 4.40
N GLY A 110 -4.73 14.88 5.31
CA GLY A 110 -5.39 14.01 6.29
C GLY A 110 -5.70 12.61 5.82
N ASP A 111 -5.64 12.34 4.52
CA ASP A 111 -5.87 11.00 3.98
C ASP A 111 -4.63 10.13 4.11
N PHE A 112 -4.84 8.92 4.60
CA PHE A 112 -3.77 7.93 4.80
C PHE A 112 -3.51 7.17 3.49
N TRP A 113 -2.26 7.24 3.00
CA TRP A 113 -1.85 6.58 1.76
C TRP A 113 -0.93 5.37 1.98
N GLY A 114 -0.32 5.27 3.13
CA GLY A 114 0.59 4.19 3.45
C GLY A 114 1.53 4.56 4.58
N HIS A 115 2.57 3.76 4.77
CA HIS A 115 3.55 4.05 5.81
C HIS A 115 4.94 3.53 5.46
N LEU A 116 5.94 4.16 6.06
CA LEU A 116 7.31 3.66 6.13
C LEU A 116 7.50 3.01 7.50
N THR A 117 8.03 1.81 7.55
CA THR A 117 8.47 1.18 8.79
C THR A 117 9.93 0.81 8.68
N VAL A 118 10.72 1.23 9.68
CA VAL A 118 12.16 1.01 9.73
C VAL A 118 12.51 -0.05 10.77
N ASN A 119 13.69 -0.64 10.62
CA ASN A 119 14.13 -1.79 11.43
C ASN A 119 14.70 -1.44 12.80
N ARG A 120 14.77 -0.15 13.15
CA ARG A 120 15.24 0.34 14.45
C ARG A 120 14.60 1.66 14.79
N THR A 121 14.66 2.02 16.05
CA THR A 121 14.21 3.34 16.50
C THR A 121 15.22 4.40 16.07
N LEU A 122 14.74 5.46 15.44
CA LEU A 122 15.57 6.55 14.95
C LEU A 122 15.70 7.64 16.01
N THR A 123 16.81 8.35 16.00
CA THR A 123 16.99 9.57 16.79
C THR A 123 16.14 10.69 16.18
N LYS A 124 15.97 11.80 16.92
CA LYS A 124 15.26 12.98 16.40
C LYS A 124 15.94 13.55 15.16
N GLU A 125 17.26 13.56 15.13
CA GLU A 125 18.05 14.06 14.02
C GLU A 125 17.87 13.18 12.77
N GLU A 126 17.77 11.87 12.94
CA GLU A 126 17.53 10.94 11.86
C GLU A 126 16.09 11.02 11.36
N ALA A 127 15.13 11.18 12.25
CA ALA A 127 13.70 11.17 11.93
C ALA A 127 13.24 12.44 11.20
N ALA A 128 13.82 13.60 11.50
CA ALA A 128 13.40 14.87 10.90
C ALA A 128 13.49 14.89 9.36
N PRO A 129 14.61 14.45 8.71
CA PRO A 129 14.68 14.36 7.27
C PRO A 129 13.67 13.36 6.66
N ILE A 130 13.39 12.29 7.39
CA ILE A 130 12.45 11.26 6.93
C ILE A 130 11.04 11.85 6.81
N THR A 131 10.59 12.62 7.78
CA THR A 131 9.28 13.28 7.72
C THR A 131 9.19 14.19 6.51
N ALA A 132 10.24 14.95 6.20
CA ALA A 132 10.29 15.82 5.02
C ALA A 132 10.25 15.00 3.72
N LEU A 133 11.00 13.90 3.66
CA LEU A 133 10.99 13.00 2.49
C LEU A 133 9.62 12.39 2.25
N LEU A 134 8.93 11.96 3.31
CA LEU A 134 7.61 11.36 3.18
C LEU A 134 6.57 12.40 2.77
N THR A 135 6.68 13.64 3.22
CA THR A 135 5.81 14.74 2.76
C THR A 135 5.98 14.98 1.26
N MET A 136 7.23 14.98 0.78
CA MET A 136 7.51 15.13 -0.66
C MET A 136 6.99 13.93 -1.45
N PHE A 137 7.20 12.72 -0.95
CA PHE A 137 6.70 11.48 -1.54
C PHE A 137 5.18 11.49 -1.67
N ALA A 138 4.49 11.95 -0.62
CA ALA A 138 3.04 12.08 -0.62
C ALA A 138 2.55 13.02 -1.72
N LYS A 139 3.25 14.13 -1.96
CA LYS A 139 2.92 15.05 -3.05
C LYS A 139 3.05 14.40 -4.43
N LEU A 140 4.01 13.47 -4.60
CA LEU A 140 4.15 12.73 -5.85
C LEU A 140 2.97 11.77 -6.06
N ILE A 141 2.46 11.16 -5.00
CA ILE A 141 1.27 10.29 -5.08
C ILE A 141 0.07 11.08 -5.62
N THR A 142 -0.14 12.29 -5.13
CA THR A 142 -1.28 13.12 -5.54
C THR A 142 -1.12 13.73 -6.93
N ALA A 143 0.07 13.69 -7.51
CA ALA A 143 0.32 14.16 -8.87
C ALA A 143 0.01 13.09 -9.94
N LEU A 144 -0.29 11.88 -9.52
CA LEU A 144 -0.64 10.77 -10.44
C LEU A 144 -2.09 10.93 -11.00
#